data_5cf4cf2bc9ada3d2587c0bbcacae6c27
#
_entry.id   5cf4cf2bc9ada3d2587c0bbcacae6c27
#
_cell.length_a   1.000
_cell.length_b   1.000
_cell.length_c   1.000
_cell.angle_alpha   90.00
_cell.angle_beta   90.00
_cell.angle_gamma   90.00
#
_symmetry.space_group_name_H-M   'P 1'
#
loop_
_entity.id
_entity.type
_entity.pdbx_description
1 polymer ?
#
loop_
_entity_poly.entity_id
_entity_poly.type
_entity_poly.pdbx_seq_one_letter_code
_entity_poly.pdbx_strand_id
1 'polypeptide(L)'
;RNAALGVSRRDQLFAGLPRLLHRRPWLGALIGWRNRSPLLAQLGERWLGVAASRQLPQPAARPYLPPAIAPVLGERSVFLLVDTFAGLFQPHIAMAAQAVLHAAGYQVHVLRPLADDAEPARPLCCGRTYLSLGQVDAAREEARRLHAALAPALASGAPIVGLEPSCILSLRDDHLKLGLG
;
A
#
# COMPACT_ATOMS: atom_id res chain seq x y z
N ARG A 1 -8.16 -23.64 2.34
CA ARG A 1 -9.55 -23.28 2.73
C ARG A 1 -10.20 -22.44 1.63
N ASN A 2 -9.61 -21.33 1.21
CA ASN A 2 -10.20 -20.44 0.21
C ASN A 2 -10.26 -21.05 -1.21
N ALA A 3 -9.35 -21.95 -1.58
CA ALA A 3 -9.39 -22.68 -2.83
C ALA A 3 -10.64 -23.62 -2.93
N ALA A 4 -11.12 -24.13 -1.78
CA ALA A 4 -12.26 -25.03 -1.72
C ALA A 4 -13.60 -24.30 -1.48
N LEU A 5 -13.57 -23.17 -0.74
CA LEU A 5 -14.80 -22.47 -0.30
C LEU A 5 -15.00 -21.12 -1.00
N GLY A 6 -14.04 -20.67 -1.81
CA GLY A 6 -13.99 -19.34 -2.39
C GLY A 6 -13.64 -18.26 -1.34
N VAL A 7 -13.36 -17.05 -1.82
CA VAL A 7 -13.08 -15.89 -0.97
C VAL A 7 -14.39 -15.17 -0.67
N SER A 8 -14.67 -14.88 0.61
CA SER A 8 -15.89 -14.17 0.99
C SER A 8 -15.92 -12.77 0.36
N ARG A 9 -17.12 -12.23 0.09
CA ARG A 9 -17.27 -10.84 -0.43
C ARG A 9 -16.62 -9.81 0.49
N ARG A 10 -16.69 -10.04 1.80
CA ARG A 10 -16.04 -9.20 2.80
C ARG A 10 -14.53 -9.22 2.64
N ASP A 11 -13.94 -10.41 2.53
CA ASP A 11 -12.50 -10.57 2.40
C ASP A 11 -11.99 -10.00 1.07
N GLN A 12 -12.76 -10.13 -0.02
CA GLN A 12 -12.45 -9.48 -1.29
C GLN A 12 -12.44 -7.95 -1.17
N LEU A 13 -13.44 -7.39 -0.46
CA LEU A 13 -13.53 -5.95 -0.22
C LEU A 13 -12.33 -5.45 0.58
N PHE A 14 -11.98 -6.13 1.68
CA PHE A 14 -10.86 -5.71 2.54
C PHE A 14 -9.51 -5.87 1.87
N ALA A 15 -9.28 -6.96 1.14
CA ALA A 15 -8.05 -7.16 0.39
C ALA A 15 -7.83 -6.04 -0.65
N GLY A 16 -8.88 -5.71 -1.39
CA GLY A 16 -8.83 -4.73 -2.47
C GLY A 16 -9.11 -3.29 -2.04
N LEU A 17 -9.35 -3.02 -0.74
CA LEU A 17 -9.78 -1.69 -0.28
C LEU A 17 -8.84 -0.56 -0.70
N PRO A 18 -7.52 -0.65 -0.57
CA PRO A 18 -6.62 0.42 -1.01
C PRO A 18 -6.74 0.70 -2.52
N ARG A 19 -6.82 -0.34 -3.34
CA ARG A 19 -6.99 -0.22 -4.80
C ARG A 19 -8.35 0.39 -5.15
N LEU A 20 -9.40 -0.02 -4.42
CA LEU A 20 -10.74 0.51 -4.59
C LEU A 20 -10.83 2.00 -4.23
N LEU A 21 -10.22 2.39 -3.11
CA LEU A 21 -10.17 3.79 -2.66
C LEU A 21 -9.37 4.67 -3.63
N HIS A 22 -8.28 4.14 -4.19
CA HIS A 22 -7.53 4.84 -5.23
C HIS A 22 -8.38 5.08 -6.49
N ARG A 23 -9.09 4.04 -6.97
CA ARG A 23 -9.95 4.15 -8.17
C ARG A 23 -11.22 4.97 -7.93
N ARG A 24 -11.71 5.01 -6.69
CA ARG A 24 -12.97 5.66 -6.31
C ARG A 24 -12.80 6.44 -5.00
N PRO A 25 -12.14 7.60 -5.03
CA PRO A 25 -11.82 8.38 -3.82
C PRO A 25 -13.06 8.79 -3.01
N TRP A 26 -14.21 8.96 -3.66
CA TRP A 26 -15.49 9.29 -3.01
C TRP A 26 -15.95 8.25 -1.97
N LEU A 27 -15.49 6.99 -2.08
CA LEU A 27 -15.76 5.95 -1.08
C LEU A 27 -15.18 6.32 0.30
N GLY A 28 -14.12 7.12 0.34
CA GLY A 28 -13.59 7.66 1.60
C GLY A 28 -14.62 8.50 2.36
N ALA A 29 -15.42 9.27 1.65
CA ALA A 29 -16.50 10.04 2.25
C ALA A 29 -17.61 9.12 2.81
N LEU A 30 -17.94 8.03 2.13
CA LEU A 30 -18.90 7.03 2.63
C LEU A 30 -18.40 6.36 3.91
N ILE A 31 -17.10 6.02 3.97
CA ILE A 31 -16.48 5.49 5.18
C ILE A 31 -16.61 6.49 6.33
N GLY A 32 -16.30 7.76 6.07
CA GLY A 32 -16.45 8.83 7.06
C GLY A 32 -17.90 9.02 7.53
N TRP A 33 -18.86 8.92 6.62
CA TRP A 33 -20.29 9.01 6.94
C TRP A 33 -20.75 7.81 7.79
N ARG A 34 -20.37 6.60 7.40
CA ARG A 34 -20.61 5.40 8.18
C ARG A 34 -20.03 5.51 9.60
N ASN A 35 -18.82 6.03 9.75
CA ASN A 35 -18.18 6.18 11.05
C ASN A 35 -18.90 7.17 12.00
N ARG A 36 -19.65 8.11 11.44
CA ARG A 36 -20.41 9.10 12.21
C ARG A 36 -21.87 8.69 12.47
N SER A 37 -22.39 7.71 11.74
CA SER A 37 -23.80 7.30 11.83
C SER A 37 -23.91 5.89 12.42
N PRO A 38 -24.49 5.76 13.64
CA PRO A 38 -24.73 4.45 14.24
C PRO A 38 -25.62 3.54 13.38
N LEU A 39 -26.60 4.13 12.68
CA LEU A 39 -27.51 3.37 11.80
C LEU A 39 -26.76 2.78 10.62
N LEU A 40 -25.90 3.56 9.96
CA LEU A 40 -25.09 3.06 8.85
C LEU A 40 -24.04 2.05 9.33
N ALA A 41 -23.51 2.21 10.54
CA ALA A 41 -22.61 1.25 11.14
C ALA A 41 -23.29 -0.10 11.37
N GLN A 42 -24.52 -0.12 11.93
CA GLN A 42 -25.33 -1.32 12.13
C GLN A 42 -25.73 -1.98 10.80
N LEU A 43 -26.10 -1.16 9.81
CA LEU A 43 -26.40 -1.67 8.48
C LEU A 43 -25.18 -2.35 7.84
N GLY A 44 -24.01 -1.72 7.96
CA GLY A 44 -22.73 -2.30 7.51
C GLY A 44 -22.38 -3.61 8.21
N GLU A 45 -22.69 -3.72 9.51
CA GLU A 45 -22.51 -4.97 10.26
C GLU A 45 -23.42 -6.06 9.74
N ARG A 46 -24.70 -5.76 9.53
CA ARG A 46 -25.69 -6.72 9.06
C ARG A 46 -25.41 -7.24 7.63
N TRP A 47 -24.94 -6.36 6.74
CA TRP A 47 -24.77 -6.70 5.31
C TRP A 47 -23.36 -7.14 4.93
N LEU A 48 -22.34 -6.57 5.59
CA LEU A 48 -20.94 -6.80 5.26
C LEU A 48 -20.16 -7.50 6.38
N GLY A 49 -20.79 -7.73 7.54
CA GLY A 49 -20.12 -8.30 8.71
C GLY A 49 -19.02 -7.39 9.30
N VAL A 50 -19.15 -6.08 9.11
CA VAL A 50 -18.20 -5.09 9.63
C VAL A 50 -18.72 -4.54 10.94
N ALA A 51 -18.09 -4.88 12.06
CA ALA A 51 -18.53 -4.53 13.41
C ALA A 51 -18.90 -3.04 13.54
N ALA A 52 -20.13 -2.76 14.01
CA ALA A 52 -20.63 -1.40 14.20
C ALA A 52 -19.85 -0.63 15.27
N SER A 53 -19.32 -1.37 16.27
CA SER A 53 -18.52 -0.81 17.37
C SER A 53 -17.15 -0.29 16.96
N ARG A 54 -16.65 -0.64 15.74
CA ARG A 54 -15.34 -0.23 15.24
C ARG A 54 -15.47 0.81 14.14
N GLN A 55 -14.66 1.86 14.26
CA GLN A 55 -14.47 2.79 13.16
C GLN A 55 -13.59 2.14 12.07
N LEU A 56 -13.97 2.35 10.82
CA LEU A 56 -13.14 1.97 9.69
C LEU A 56 -12.02 3.00 9.48
N PRO A 57 -10.82 2.56 9.06
CA PRO A 57 -9.77 3.47 8.66
C PRO A 57 -10.28 4.42 7.57
N GLN A 58 -10.14 5.72 7.80
CA GLN A 58 -10.57 6.74 6.87
C GLN A 58 -9.36 7.22 6.07
N PRO A 59 -9.41 7.21 4.73
CA PRO A 59 -8.31 7.74 3.94
C PRO A 59 -8.11 9.22 4.23
N ALA A 60 -6.87 9.66 4.18
CA ALA A 60 -6.51 11.05 4.36
C ALA A 60 -7.13 11.91 3.24
N ALA A 61 -7.53 13.14 3.58
CA ALA A 61 -8.08 14.08 2.60
C ALA A 61 -7.07 14.39 1.46
N ARG A 62 -5.77 14.31 1.77
CA ARG A 62 -4.66 14.45 0.83
C ARG A 62 -3.71 13.27 1.03
N PRO A 63 -3.88 12.18 0.29
CA PRO A 63 -2.94 11.07 0.29
C PRO A 63 -1.53 11.53 -0.11
N TYR A 64 -0.53 10.81 0.37
CA TYR A 64 0.85 11.05 -0.04
C TYR A 64 1.04 10.65 -1.50
N LEU A 65 1.48 11.61 -2.30
CA LEU A 65 1.86 11.40 -3.69
C LEU A 65 3.36 11.73 -3.82
N PRO A 66 4.20 10.74 -4.15
CA PRO A 66 5.61 11.00 -4.36
C PRO A 66 5.81 11.92 -5.57
N PRO A 67 6.79 12.85 -5.51
CA PRO A 67 7.07 13.75 -6.63
C PRO A 67 7.49 12.96 -7.88
N ALA A 68 7.06 13.42 -9.06
CA ALA A 68 7.37 12.77 -10.34
C ALA A 68 8.76 13.17 -10.86
N ILE A 69 9.78 13.08 -10.02
CA ILE A 69 11.16 13.45 -10.36
C ILE A 69 11.97 12.18 -10.56
N ALA A 70 12.68 12.08 -11.66
CA ALA A 70 13.63 11.00 -11.88
C ALA A 70 14.76 11.09 -10.85
N PRO A 71 15.20 9.98 -10.27
CA PRO A 71 16.27 9.99 -9.29
C PRO A 71 17.60 10.42 -9.94
N VAL A 72 18.23 11.43 -9.37
CA VAL A 72 19.63 11.76 -9.63
C VAL A 72 20.42 11.13 -8.49
N LEU A 73 21.12 10.03 -8.77
CA LEU A 73 21.81 9.26 -7.74
C LEU A 73 23.15 9.90 -7.38
N GLY A 74 23.41 9.99 -6.08
CA GLY A 74 24.68 10.42 -5.50
C GLY A 74 25.12 9.45 -4.38
N GLU A 75 26.26 9.70 -3.78
CA GLU A 75 26.87 8.84 -2.76
C GLU A 75 25.99 8.60 -1.51
N ARG A 76 25.10 9.55 -1.21
CA ARG A 76 24.18 9.46 -0.07
C ARG A 76 22.72 9.28 -0.50
N SER A 77 22.50 8.61 -1.62
CA SER A 77 21.15 8.28 -2.09
C SER A 77 20.52 7.18 -1.24
N VAL A 78 19.23 7.30 -0.96
CA VAL A 78 18.41 6.29 -0.30
C VAL A 78 17.05 6.21 -0.98
N PHE A 79 16.57 5.00 -1.20
CA PHE A 79 15.21 4.78 -1.70
C PHE A 79 14.25 4.56 -0.56
N LEU A 80 13.12 5.26 -0.60
CA LEU A 80 12.04 5.16 0.39
C LEU A 80 10.83 4.44 -0.21
N LEU A 81 10.52 3.26 0.33
CA LEU A 81 9.28 2.55 0.03
C LEU A 81 8.17 3.07 0.96
N VAL A 82 7.28 3.87 0.41
CA VAL A 82 6.05 4.28 1.07
C VAL A 82 4.97 3.26 0.71
N ASP A 83 4.57 2.46 1.67
CA ASP A 83 3.53 1.47 1.46
C ASP A 83 2.16 2.13 1.25
N THR A 84 1.23 1.35 0.71
CA THR A 84 -0.09 1.85 0.34
C THR A 84 -0.91 2.35 1.54
N PHE A 85 -0.68 1.80 2.76
CA PHE A 85 -1.41 2.22 3.95
C PHE A 85 -0.86 3.52 4.52
N ALA A 86 0.46 3.64 4.65
CA ALA A 86 1.11 4.89 5.05
C ALA A 86 0.75 6.01 4.05
N GLY A 87 0.84 5.74 2.75
CA GLY A 87 0.51 6.73 1.73
C GLY A 87 -0.95 7.17 1.73
N LEU A 88 -1.88 6.25 1.90
CA LEU A 88 -3.31 6.52 1.75
C LEU A 88 -3.97 7.03 3.04
N PHE A 89 -3.59 6.46 4.20
CA PHE A 89 -4.27 6.73 5.48
C PHE A 89 -3.46 7.62 6.43
N GLN A 90 -2.12 7.57 6.35
CA GLN A 90 -1.22 8.26 7.26
C GLN A 90 -0.07 8.99 6.54
N PRO A 91 -0.37 9.89 5.60
CA PRO A 91 0.63 10.56 4.76
C PRO A 91 1.68 11.33 5.56
N HIS A 92 1.35 11.76 6.77
CA HIS A 92 2.28 12.44 7.68
C HIS A 92 3.47 11.56 8.07
N ILE A 93 3.32 10.23 8.10
CA ILE A 93 4.43 9.29 8.37
C ILE A 93 5.44 9.34 7.22
N ALA A 94 4.97 9.31 5.97
CA ALA A 94 5.84 9.38 4.81
C ALA A 94 6.59 10.73 4.74
N MET A 95 5.88 11.83 5.04
CA MET A 95 6.50 13.17 5.09
C MET A 95 7.54 13.28 6.21
N ALA A 96 7.24 12.76 7.40
CA ALA A 96 8.17 12.77 8.52
C ALA A 96 9.42 11.93 8.23
N ALA A 97 9.26 10.75 7.64
CA ALA A 97 10.38 9.89 7.26
C ALA A 97 11.30 10.58 6.24
N GLN A 98 10.74 11.24 5.22
CA GLN A 98 11.53 12.05 4.28
C GLN A 98 12.28 13.17 4.99
N ALA A 99 11.62 13.92 5.89
CA ALA A 99 12.24 15.01 6.61
C ALA A 99 13.42 14.53 7.48
N VAL A 100 13.26 13.39 8.18
CA VAL A 100 14.32 12.79 9.00
C VAL A 100 15.50 12.36 8.13
N LEU A 101 15.25 11.68 7.02
CA LEU A 101 16.31 11.23 6.12
C LEU A 101 17.05 12.42 5.47
N HIS A 102 16.33 13.47 5.07
CA HIS A 102 16.95 14.71 4.56
C HIS A 102 17.79 15.41 5.64
N ALA A 103 17.28 15.52 6.86
CA ALA A 103 18.03 16.09 7.99
C ALA A 103 19.31 15.30 8.31
N ALA A 104 19.30 13.98 8.07
CA ALA A 104 20.46 13.11 8.18
C ALA A 104 21.41 13.23 6.96
N GLY A 105 21.11 14.10 5.99
CA GLY A 105 21.96 14.37 4.82
C GLY A 105 21.81 13.36 3.68
N TYR A 106 20.72 12.59 3.64
CA TYR A 106 20.44 11.68 2.53
C TYR A 106 19.66 12.36 1.40
N GLN A 107 19.95 11.96 0.17
CA GLN A 107 19.09 12.23 -0.99
C GLN A 107 18.00 11.16 -1.05
N VAL A 108 16.76 11.54 -0.76
CA VAL A 108 15.64 10.60 -0.65
C VAL A 108 14.92 10.48 -1.98
N HIS A 109 14.92 9.26 -2.52
CA HIS A 109 14.19 8.89 -3.74
C HIS A 109 13.00 8.01 -3.35
N VAL A 110 11.78 8.54 -3.47
CA VAL A 110 10.59 7.74 -3.16
C VAL A 110 10.30 6.79 -4.31
N LEU A 111 10.18 5.50 -3.99
CA LEU A 111 9.83 4.47 -4.96
C LEU A 111 8.43 4.70 -5.52
N ARG A 112 8.31 4.56 -6.83
CA ARG A 112 7.09 4.77 -7.59
C ARG A 112 6.89 3.63 -8.59
N PRO A 113 5.63 3.37 -8.98
CA PRO A 113 5.38 2.55 -10.15
C PRO A 113 6.13 3.07 -11.37
N LEU A 114 6.50 2.17 -12.26
CA LEU A 114 7.09 2.53 -13.55
C LEU A 114 6.10 3.36 -14.37
N ALA A 115 6.62 4.15 -15.32
CA ALA A 115 5.79 5.01 -16.16
C ALA A 115 4.84 4.21 -17.09
N ASP A 116 5.23 3.00 -17.45
CA ASP A 116 4.47 2.04 -18.24
C ASP A 116 3.58 1.10 -17.42
N ASP A 117 3.53 1.27 -16.08
CA ASP A 117 2.60 0.54 -15.22
C ASP A 117 1.14 0.84 -15.63
N ALA A 118 0.27 -0.17 -15.57
CA ALA A 118 -1.14 -0.01 -15.89
C ALA A 118 -1.87 1.01 -15.00
N GLU A 119 -1.36 1.25 -13.79
CA GLU A 119 -1.89 2.21 -12.81
C GLU A 119 -0.74 3.05 -12.20
N PRO A 120 -0.04 3.90 -12.97
CA PRO A 120 1.20 4.57 -12.52
C PRO A 120 0.99 5.55 -11.37
N ALA A 121 -0.23 6.02 -11.15
CA ALA A 121 -0.59 6.89 -10.03
C ALA A 121 -0.98 6.12 -8.76
N ARG A 122 -1.20 4.79 -8.85
CA ARG A 122 -1.58 3.99 -7.70
C ARG A 122 -0.36 3.65 -6.84
N PRO A 123 -0.41 3.85 -5.50
CA PRO A 123 0.69 3.49 -4.61
C PRO A 123 1.14 2.03 -4.78
N LEU A 124 2.41 1.78 -4.49
CA LEU A 124 2.98 0.42 -4.47
C LEU A 124 2.44 -0.36 -3.27
N CYS A 125 2.21 -1.65 -3.48
CA CYS A 125 1.75 -2.57 -2.44
C CYS A 125 2.61 -3.85 -2.46
N CYS A 126 2.92 -4.39 -1.29
CA CYS A 126 3.64 -5.66 -1.19
C CYS A 126 2.76 -6.90 -1.48
N GLY A 127 1.46 -6.73 -1.64
CA GLY A 127 0.52 -7.82 -1.89
C GLY A 127 0.09 -8.62 -0.65
N ARG A 128 0.66 -8.33 0.53
CA ARG A 128 0.41 -9.11 1.75
C ARG A 128 -1.06 -9.15 2.16
N THR A 129 -1.82 -8.09 1.93
CA THR A 129 -3.26 -8.05 2.22
C THR A 129 -4.02 -9.11 1.43
N TYR A 130 -3.69 -9.29 0.15
CA TYR A 130 -4.25 -10.35 -0.68
C TYR A 130 -3.78 -11.73 -0.23
N LEU A 131 -2.48 -11.86 0.07
CA LEU A 131 -1.88 -13.13 0.49
C LEU A 131 -2.50 -13.64 1.79
N SER A 132 -2.69 -12.78 2.79
CA SER A 132 -3.30 -13.14 4.07
C SER A 132 -4.74 -13.66 3.94
N LEU A 133 -5.42 -13.29 2.86
CA LEU A 133 -6.78 -13.73 2.54
C LEU A 133 -6.79 -14.85 1.48
N GLY A 134 -5.62 -15.42 1.13
CA GLY A 134 -5.49 -16.54 0.20
C GLY A 134 -5.70 -16.19 -1.26
N GLN A 135 -5.67 -14.91 -1.62
CA GLN A 135 -5.76 -14.42 -3.00
C GLN A 135 -4.35 -14.35 -3.63
N VAL A 136 -3.75 -15.53 -3.85
CA VAL A 136 -2.33 -15.67 -4.22
C VAL A 136 -2.00 -14.96 -5.53
N ASP A 137 -2.85 -15.06 -6.54
CA ASP A 137 -2.59 -14.46 -7.85
C ASP A 137 -2.61 -12.92 -7.78
N ALA A 138 -3.57 -12.34 -7.05
CA ALA A 138 -3.60 -10.90 -6.81
C ALA A 138 -2.39 -10.43 -5.98
N ALA A 139 -1.96 -11.23 -4.99
CA ALA A 139 -0.75 -10.94 -4.23
C ALA A 139 0.50 -10.96 -5.13
N ARG A 140 0.60 -11.94 -6.03
CA ARG A 140 1.70 -12.07 -7.00
C ARG A 140 1.73 -10.90 -7.99
N GLU A 141 0.57 -10.42 -8.44
CA GLU A 141 0.46 -9.24 -9.31
C GLU A 141 1.03 -7.98 -8.62
N GLU A 142 0.62 -7.71 -7.39
CA GLU A 142 1.14 -6.57 -6.60
C GLU A 142 2.65 -6.71 -6.32
N ALA A 143 3.09 -7.91 -5.98
CA ALA A 143 4.50 -8.19 -5.73
C ALA A 143 5.37 -7.96 -6.97
N ARG A 144 4.94 -8.42 -8.15
CA ARG A 144 5.64 -8.16 -9.43
C ARG A 144 5.74 -6.67 -9.72
N ARG A 145 4.66 -5.93 -9.48
CA ARG A 145 4.61 -4.49 -9.66
C ARG A 145 5.60 -3.78 -8.73
N LEU A 146 5.70 -4.22 -7.48
CA LEU A 146 6.69 -3.71 -6.52
C LEU A 146 8.12 -4.05 -6.95
N HIS A 147 8.39 -5.29 -7.38
CA HIS A 147 9.71 -5.70 -7.86
C HIS A 147 10.16 -4.88 -9.07
N ALA A 148 9.27 -4.62 -10.03
CA ALA A 148 9.58 -3.76 -11.17
C ALA A 148 10.00 -2.34 -10.71
N ALA A 149 9.30 -1.77 -9.72
CA ALA A 149 9.63 -0.47 -9.17
C ALA A 149 10.94 -0.46 -8.36
N LEU A 150 11.32 -1.59 -7.77
CA LEU A 150 12.57 -1.75 -7.01
C LEU A 150 13.80 -1.93 -7.90
N ALA A 151 13.64 -2.40 -9.14
CA ALA A 151 14.76 -2.74 -10.01
C ALA A 151 15.80 -1.62 -10.18
N PRO A 152 15.43 -0.34 -10.38
CA PRO A 152 16.42 0.75 -10.46
C PRO A 152 17.18 0.97 -9.15
N ALA A 153 16.50 0.82 -8.00
CA ALA A 153 17.13 0.96 -6.68
C ALA A 153 18.15 -0.16 -6.45
N LEU A 154 17.78 -1.40 -6.76
CA LEU A 154 18.66 -2.56 -6.65
C LEU A 154 19.88 -2.44 -7.57
N ALA A 155 19.68 -2.00 -8.81
CA ALA A 155 20.77 -1.79 -9.77
C ALA A 155 21.77 -0.71 -9.31
N SER A 156 21.31 0.28 -8.56
CA SER A 156 22.17 1.35 -8.02
C SER A 156 22.98 0.94 -6.79
N GLY A 157 22.62 -0.13 -6.10
CA GLY A 157 23.19 -0.53 -4.83
C GLY A 157 22.84 0.39 -3.65
N ALA A 158 22.00 1.43 -3.86
CA ALA A 158 21.60 2.33 -2.80
C ALA A 158 20.64 1.62 -1.80
N PRO A 159 20.73 1.95 -0.49
CA PRO A 159 19.88 1.34 0.51
C PRO A 159 18.39 1.64 0.26
N ILE A 160 17.55 0.67 0.61
CA ILE A 160 16.10 0.77 0.52
C ILE A 160 15.52 0.74 1.94
N VAL A 161 14.76 1.75 2.30
CA VAL A 161 14.08 1.89 3.60
C VAL A 161 12.58 1.77 3.39
N GLY A 162 11.92 0.93 4.17
CA GLY A 162 10.46 0.79 4.15
C GLY A 162 9.84 1.36 5.42
N LEU A 163 8.67 1.98 5.30
CA LEU A 163 7.95 2.56 6.44
C LEU A 163 7.21 1.50 7.26
N GLU A 164 6.74 0.45 6.61
CA GLU A 164 6.01 -0.64 7.24
C GLU A 164 6.89 -1.91 7.25
N PRO A 165 7.29 -2.39 8.45
CA PRO A 165 8.13 -3.57 8.57
C PRO A 165 7.57 -4.80 7.87
N SER A 166 6.25 -5.02 7.93
CA SER A 166 5.63 -6.17 7.27
C SER A 166 5.70 -6.09 5.74
N CYS A 167 5.71 -4.89 5.18
CA CYS A 167 5.84 -4.69 3.74
C CYS A 167 7.28 -4.89 3.26
N ILE A 168 8.27 -4.33 3.96
CA ILE A 168 9.68 -4.46 3.55
C ILE A 168 10.20 -5.90 3.78
N LEU A 169 9.78 -6.55 4.86
CA LEU A 169 10.19 -7.91 5.17
C LEU A 169 9.53 -8.95 4.26
N SER A 170 8.34 -8.67 3.70
CA SER A 170 7.71 -9.56 2.72
C SER A 170 8.58 -9.80 1.48
N LEU A 171 9.46 -8.86 1.12
CA LEU A 171 10.43 -9.01 0.03
C LEU A 171 11.41 -10.17 0.28
N ARG A 172 11.73 -10.45 1.53
CA ARG A 172 12.69 -11.47 1.96
C ARG A 172 12.05 -12.82 2.28
N ASP A 173 10.75 -12.89 2.45
CA ASP A 173 10.02 -14.10 2.85
C ASP A 173 8.86 -14.42 1.92
N ASP A 174 7.77 -13.65 1.98
CA ASP A 174 6.53 -13.96 1.25
C ASP A 174 6.75 -13.96 -0.26
N HIS A 175 7.53 -13.01 -0.81
CA HIS A 175 7.77 -12.91 -2.24
C HIS A 175 8.59 -14.09 -2.78
N LEU A 176 9.53 -14.62 -2.01
CA LEU A 176 10.26 -15.86 -2.39
C LEU A 176 9.28 -17.03 -2.53
N LYS A 177 8.34 -17.17 -1.59
CA LYS A 177 7.31 -18.22 -1.64
C LYS A 177 6.30 -18.02 -2.77
N LEU A 178 6.13 -16.79 -3.25
CA LEU A 178 5.35 -16.48 -4.45
C LEU A 178 6.08 -16.78 -5.76
N GLY A 179 7.34 -17.25 -5.71
CA GLY A 179 8.17 -17.54 -6.87
C GLY A 179 8.72 -16.28 -7.55
N LEU A 180 9.00 -15.24 -6.77
CA LEU A 180 9.50 -13.95 -7.23
C LEU A 180 10.88 -13.61 -6.63
N GLY A 181 11.65 -14.61 -6.22
CA GLY A 181 13.01 -14.46 -5.69
C GLY A 181 14.06 -14.63 -6.75
#